data_f129212560a97081784fe872089a27b6
#
_entry.id   f129212560a97081784fe872089a27b6
#
_cell.length_a   1.000
_cell.length_b   1.000
_cell.length_c   1.000
_cell.angle_alpha   90.00
_cell.angle_beta   90.00
_cell.angle_gamma   90.00
#
_symmetry.space_group_name_H-M   'P 1'
#
loop_
_entity.id
_entity.type
_entity.pdbx_description
1 polymer ?
#
loop_
_entity_poly.entity_id
_entity_poly.type
_entity_poly.pdbx_seq_one_letter_code
_entity_poly.pdbx_strand_id
1 'polypeptide(L)'
;MGEQDELVLDPAGGSSQPEPTAPAADDRGETTAQPANAPVEKPQRPRGMVAIMAAVACTVAGSRLIVIWALGSPVPLLDQWNGEGQKVYGPYLRGTLSFADLFAPHNSHRIFIFRLLSLAHLELAGEWNTRLEMIFGALALTAVATWLAALLMPLVAPQCQLLLACFVAFVFAFPIGYENALSGFQSMVYISLLFAVAALVAFATAEAFSLRWFGGLVAAVLSCLSFASGVSTVLAVGLLVGLQLATRVRKRSGRELAAVVVIASTAVATILWEASDANPLSTPRTFIEGLVLFTARIILPMIPTVWFCWHTLMTRPAISDRAWAAVGIAGWVVIQVVLLAYGRGNLVAPRYLDMLLLAYPLGLVGVLTLAGQAQARRPGRVARSLTATYVFFLVAIVAAMGNVGVLGSIKWSEAARQQEVEVKAYLATNDLDHLKPKDGPGLEAQLYFPPQQLAEILADPDVRAVLPPEFRPPGADIATARNRMWLKGSLAEGTAAAVHVILSIGPVLLALGVSLFFAVAARRSLAGAERDAVVNAGP
;
A
#
# COMPACT_ATOMS: atom_id res chain seq x y z
N MET A 1 -56.12 -50.17 26.22
CA MET A 1 -55.53 -51.29 26.95
C MET A 1 -54.32 -50.77 27.58
N GLY A 2 -54.35 -50.29 28.70
CA GLY A 2 -54.59 -50.71 30.08
C GLY A 2 -53.35 -50.33 30.79
N GLU A 3 -53.49 -49.40 31.62
CA GLU A 3 -53.85 -49.34 33.04
C GLU A 3 -52.59 -49.37 33.88
N GLN A 4 -52.34 -48.26 34.63
CA GLN A 4 -52.70 -48.08 36.05
C GLN A 4 -51.68 -48.77 36.95
N ASP A 5 -51.25 -48.34 38.07
CA ASP A 5 -51.62 -47.39 39.09
C ASP A 5 -50.45 -47.27 40.06
N GLU A 6 -50.26 -46.17 40.60
CA GLU A 6 -50.70 -45.64 41.91
C GLU A 6 -49.73 -45.84 43.08
N LEU A 7 -49.44 -44.73 43.72
CA LEU A 7 -49.63 -44.33 45.12
C LEU A 7 -48.67 -44.94 46.17
N VAL A 8 -48.05 -44.21 47.03
CA VAL A 8 -48.50 -43.33 48.10
C VAL A 8 -47.52 -43.41 49.29
N LEU A 9 -47.25 -42.29 49.90
CA LEU A 9 -47.03 -41.95 51.31
C LEU A 9 -45.61 -41.89 51.90
N ASP A 10 -45.32 -40.66 52.29
CA ASP A 10 -44.61 -40.17 53.50
C ASP A 10 -45.11 -40.86 54.78
N PRO A 11 -44.46 -40.86 55.95
CA PRO A 11 -44.14 -39.62 56.65
C PRO A 11 -42.91 -39.63 57.63
N ALA A 12 -42.45 -38.41 57.88
CA ALA A 12 -42.19 -37.79 59.18
C ALA A 12 -41.28 -38.43 60.25
N GLY A 13 -40.45 -37.58 60.81
CA GLY A 13 -39.87 -37.62 62.15
C GLY A 13 -38.39 -37.24 62.09
N GLY A 14 -37.94 -36.18 62.55
CA GLY A 14 -38.15 -35.39 63.76
C GLY A 14 -36.95 -35.42 64.66
N SER A 15 -36.54 -34.26 65.07
CA SER A 15 -35.81 -33.92 66.28
C SER A 15 -34.31 -33.53 66.21
N SER A 16 -34.13 -32.26 66.48
CA SER A 16 -33.47 -31.62 67.61
C SER A 16 -31.96 -31.34 67.50
N GLN A 17 -31.73 -30.05 67.53
CA GLN A 17 -30.51 -29.37 67.97
C GLN A 17 -30.03 -29.87 69.35
N PRO A 18 -28.73 -29.60 69.72
CA PRO A 18 -28.46 -28.31 70.36
C PRO A 18 -27.11 -27.64 69.95
N GLU A 19 -27.11 -26.34 69.95
CA GLU A 19 -25.97 -25.49 70.27
C GLU A 19 -25.45 -25.81 71.66
N PRO A 20 -24.14 -25.64 71.99
CA PRO A 20 -23.80 -24.39 72.65
C PRO A 20 -22.34 -23.84 72.47
N THR A 21 -22.26 -22.55 72.76
CA THR A 21 -21.23 -21.78 73.48
C THR A 21 -19.87 -21.49 72.79
N ALA A 22 -19.72 -20.21 72.60
CA ALA A 22 -18.44 -19.51 72.52
C ALA A 22 -17.69 -19.50 73.87
N PRO A 23 -16.38 -19.29 73.84
CA PRO A 23 -15.87 -18.17 74.63
C PRO A 23 -14.81 -17.29 73.89
N ALA A 24 -14.98 -16.00 74.17
CA ALA A 24 -14.03 -14.95 74.48
C ALA A 24 -12.84 -14.63 73.54
N ALA A 25 -12.89 -13.41 73.11
CA ALA A 25 -11.91 -12.42 72.67
C ALA A 25 -10.44 -12.71 73.05
N ASP A 26 -9.57 -12.55 72.05
CA ASP A 26 -8.31 -11.82 72.23
C ASP A 26 -8.06 -10.88 71.05
N ASP A 27 -7.95 -9.63 71.39
CA ASP A 27 -7.80 -8.44 70.58
C ASP A 27 -6.32 -8.32 70.16
N ARG A 28 -5.98 -8.55 68.87
CA ARG A 28 -4.79 -7.99 68.24
C ARG A 28 -5.12 -7.56 66.82
N GLY A 29 -5.34 -6.27 66.73
CA GLY A 29 -5.48 -5.57 65.45
C GLY A 29 -4.26 -5.76 64.55
N GLU A 30 -4.45 -6.45 63.45
CA GLU A 30 -3.64 -6.29 62.26
C GLU A 30 -4.51 -5.67 61.16
N THR A 31 -4.38 -4.35 61.06
CA THR A 31 -4.91 -3.55 59.96
C THR A 31 -4.18 -3.96 58.68
N THR A 32 -4.70 -4.92 57.97
CA THR A 32 -4.30 -5.17 56.59
C THR A 32 -4.71 -3.96 55.75
N ALA A 33 -3.78 -3.01 55.58
CA ALA A 33 -3.87 -1.94 54.64
C ALA A 33 -4.01 -2.54 53.24
N GLN A 34 -5.19 -2.38 52.66
CA GLN A 34 -5.46 -2.62 51.25
C GLN A 34 -4.45 -1.79 50.44
N PRO A 35 -3.65 -2.35 49.52
CA PRO A 35 -2.71 -1.55 48.74
C PRO A 35 -3.52 -0.59 47.88
N ALA A 36 -3.32 0.70 48.12
CA ALA A 36 -3.85 1.81 47.38
C ALA A 36 -3.67 1.57 45.86
N ASN A 37 -4.70 1.90 45.12
CA ASN A 37 -4.76 1.94 43.64
C ASN A 37 -3.42 2.31 43.02
N ALA A 38 -2.69 1.32 42.51
CA ALA A 38 -1.59 1.57 41.61
C ALA A 38 -2.19 2.23 40.35
N PRO A 39 -1.64 3.34 39.89
CA PRO A 39 -2.12 3.98 38.65
C PRO A 39 -2.06 2.94 37.54
N VAL A 40 -3.19 2.73 36.83
CA VAL A 40 -3.25 1.94 35.60
C VAL A 40 -2.31 2.62 34.62
N GLU A 41 -1.11 2.14 34.52
CA GLU A 41 -0.11 2.60 33.56
C GLU A 41 -0.71 2.39 32.16
N LYS A 42 -1.08 3.50 31.51
CA LYS A 42 -1.49 3.47 30.11
C LYS A 42 -0.39 2.75 29.32
N PRO A 43 -0.70 1.76 28.47
CA PRO A 43 0.32 1.04 27.72
C PRO A 43 1.14 2.04 26.91
N GLN A 44 2.31 2.39 27.41
CA GLN A 44 3.28 3.20 26.68
C GLN A 44 3.62 2.42 25.42
N ARG A 45 3.21 2.93 24.25
CA ARG A 45 3.71 2.42 22.97
C ARG A 45 5.24 2.40 23.10
N PRO A 46 5.90 1.26 23.01
CA PRO A 46 7.33 1.21 23.28
C PRO A 46 8.02 2.19 22.33
N ARG A 47 8.75 3.17 22.88
CA ARG A 47 9.47 4.22 22.13
C ARG A 47 10.28 3.67 20.95
N GLY A 48 10.70 2.40 21.04
CA GLY A 48 11.38 1.68 19.97
C GLY A 48 10.52 1.44 18.71
N MET A 49 9.19 1.24 18.82
CA MET A 49 8.32 1.01 17.68
C MET A 49 8.18 2.28 16.82
N VAL A 50 8.00 3.44 17.47
CA VAL A 50 7.90 4.73 16.77
C VAL A 50 9.20 5.03 16.01
N ALA A 51 10.36 4.78 16.63
CA ALA A 51 11.66 4.97 15.97
C ALA A 51 11.83 4.06 14.74
N ILE A 52 11.38 2.79 14.82
CA ILE A 52 11.43 1.88 13.67
C ILE A 52 10.50 2.37 12.56
N MET A 53 9.28 2.81 12.88
CA MET A 53 8.35 3.33 11.86
C MET A 53 8.90 4.62 11.21
N ALA A 54 9.47 5.52 12.00
CA ALA A 54 10.16 6.70 11.48
C ALA A 54 11.36 6.32 10.57
N ALA A 55 12.13 5.29 10.95
CA ALA A 55 13.23 4.80 10.14
C ALA A 55 12.75 4.28 8.77
N VAL A 56 11.66 3.47 8.73
CA VAL A 56 11.06 3.02 7.47
C VAL A 56 10.58 4.20 6.63
N ALA A 57 9.80 5.11 7.24
CA ALA A 57 9.24 6.25 6.53
C ALA A 57 10.34 7.16 5.95
N CYS A 58 11.34 7.53 6.75
CA CYS A 58 12.43 8.39 6.30
C CYS A 58 13.29 7.73 5.22
N THR A 59 13.55 6.41 5.33
CA THR A 59 14.33 5.69 4.31
C THR A 59 13.60 5.63 2.99
N VAL A 60 12.32 5.26 2.98
CA VAL A 60 11.53 5.15 1.74
C VAL A 60 11.30 6.53 1.14
N ALA A 61 10.80 7.51 1.92
CA ALA A 61 10.58 8.87 1.43
C ALA A 61 11.87 9.50 0.91
N GLY A 62 12.96 9.43 1.69
CA GLY A 62 14.25 10.01 1.31
C GLY A 62 14.78 9.44 0.00
N SER A 63 14.74 8.11 -0.17
CA SER A 63 15.15 7.45 -1.41
C SER A 63 14.29 7.87 -2.61
N ARG A 64 12.96 7.90 -2.47
CA ARG A 64 12.06 8.31 -3.55
C ARG A 64 12.23 9.78 -3.94
N LEU A 65 12.39 10.67 -2.96
CA LEU A 65 12.63 12.09 -3.22
C LEU A 65 13.98 12.32 -3.92
N ILE A 66 15.02 11.55 -3.60
CA ILE A 66 16.30 11.58 -4.33
C ILE A 66 16.11 11.19 -5.80
N VAL A 67 15.37 10.13 -6.07
CA VAL A 67 15.08 9.68 -7.44
C VAL A 67 14.31 10.76 -8.21
N ILE A 68 13.29 11.37 -7.62
CA ILE A 68 12.52 12.45 -8.26
C ILE A 68 13.41 13.69 -8.48
N TRP A 69 14.22 14.07 -7.50
CA TRP A 69 15.11 15.23 -7.60
C TRP A 69 16.14 15.07 -8.71
N ALA A 70 16.78 13.89 -8.80
CA ALA A 70 17.84 13.64 -9.74
C ALA A 70 17.36 13.32 -11.17
N LEU A 71 16.22 12.65 -11.30
CA LEU A 71 15.77 12.01 -12.54
C LEU A 71 14.38 12.45 -13.01
N GLY A 72 13.61 13.15 -12.16
CA GLY A 72 12.26 13.63 -12.49
C GLY A 72 12.27 14.75 -13.51
N SER A 73 11.54 14.57 -14.61
CA SER A 73 11.39 15.55 -15.68
C SER A 73 10.18 16.47 -15.44
N PRO A 74 10.24 17.76 -15.81
CA PRO A 74 9.08 18.64 -15.79
C PRO A 74 8.10 18.35 -16.94
N VAL A 75 8.53 17.66 -18.01
CA VAL A 75 7.65 17.38 -19.16
C VAL A 75 6.59 16.34 -18.79
N PRO A 76 5.31 16.60 -19.07
CA PRO A 76 4.28 15.58 -18.98
C PRO A 76 4.58 14.41 -19.91
N LEU A 77 4.33 13.19 -19.47
CA LEU A 77 4.67 11.98 -20.21
C LEU A 77 3.44 11.13 -20.48
N LEU A 78 3.39 10.49 -21.66
CA LEU A 78 2.37 9.50 -22.00
C LEU A 78 0.93 10.01 -21.76
N ASP A 79 0.16 9.26 -20.99
CA ASP A 79 -1.23 9.52 -20.66
C ASP A 79 -1.47 10.83 -19.88
N GLN A 80 -0.42 11.50 -19.38
CA GLN A 80 -0.59 12.83 -18.79
C GLN A 80 -1.16 13.82 -19.79
N TRP A 81 -0.68 13.80 -21.02
CA TRP A 81 -1.11 14.75 -22.06
C TRP A 81 -2.63 14.74 -22.27
N ASN A 82 -3.21 13.55 -22.48
CA ASN A 82 -4.65 13.46 -22.70
C ASN A 82 -5.45 13.30 -21.40
N GLY A 83 -4.93 12.57 -20.42
CA GLY A 83 -5.61 12.30 -19.14
C GLY A 83 -5.77 13.55 -18.28
N GLU A 84 -4.75 14.39 -18.24
CA GLU A 84 -4.72 15.64 -17.46
C GLU A 84 -4.93 16.85 -18.35
N GLY A 85 -4.03 17.11 -19.29
CA GLY A 85 -4.06 18.32 -20.13
C GLY A 85 -5.38 18.46 -20.90
N GLN A 86 -5.69 17.48 -21.74
CA GLN A 86 -6.85 17.54 -22.62
C GLN A 86 -8.19 17.37 -21.89
N LYS A 87 -8.27 16.38 -20.97
CA LYS A 87 -9.55 15.98 -20.37
C LYS A 87 -9.86 16.67 -19.04
N VAL A 88 -8.87 17.30 -18.40
CA VAL A 88 -9.06 17.95 -17.10
C VAL A 88 -8.69 19.43 -17.15
N TYR A 89 -7.44 19.78 -17.43
CA TYR A 89 -6.95 21.16 -17.28
C TYR A 89 -7.58 22.13 -18.31
N GLY A 90 -7.59 21.76 -19.59
CA GLY A 90 -8.23 22.59 -20.61
C GLY A 90 -9.71 22.84 -20.33
N PRO A 91 -10.55 21.80 -20.15
CA PRO A 91 -11.97 21.96 -19.79
C PRO A 91 -12.17 22.71 -18.47
N TYR A 92 -11.35 22.49 -17.45
CA TYR A 92 -11.44 23.20 -16.17
C TYR A 92 -11.23 24.70 -16.35
N LEU A 93 -10.17 25.09 -17.04
CA LEU A 93 -9.84 26.50 -17.28
C LEU A 93 -10.88 27.21 -18.16
N ARG A 94 -11.55 26.48 -19.07
CA ARG A 94 -12.68 27.00 -19.86
C ARG A 94 -14.00 27.05 -19.08
N GLY A 95 -14.08 26.45 -17.90
CA GLY A 95 -15.32 26.31 -17.13
C GLY A 95 -16.32 25.32 -17.73
N THR A 96 -15.86 24.38 -18.56
CA THR A 96 -16.69 23.36 -19.23
C THR A 96 -16.56 21.97 -18.60
N LEU A 97 -15.64 21.78 -17.65
CA LEU A 97 -15.47 20.51 -16.95
C LEU A 97 -16.70 20.18 -16.11
N SER A 98 -17.40 19.12 -16.45
CA SER A 98 -18.54 18.63 -15.67
C SER A 98 -18.11 17.60 -14.63
N PHE A 99 -18.95 17.39 -13.60
CA PHE A 99 -18.71 16.34 -12.62
C PHE A 99 -18.69 14.94 -13.26
N ALA A 100 -19.49 14.71 -14.30
CA ALA A 100 -19.51 13.46 -15.05
C ALA A 100 -18.17 13.18 -15.76
N ASP A 101 -17.47 14.20 -16.24
CA ASP A 101 -16.17 14.05 -16.89
C ASP A 101 -15.10 13.49 -15.95
N LEU A 102 -15.21 13.77 -14.65
CA LEU A 102 -14.31 13.20 -13.66
C LEU A 102 -14.43 11.67 -13.56
N PHE A 103 -15.62 11.12 -13.82
CA PHE A 103 -15.88 9.67 -13.83
C PHE A 103 -15.71 9.03 -15.22
N ALA A 104 -15.52 9.83 -16.27
CA ALA A 104 -15.34 9.30 -17.62
C ALA A 104 -14.14 8.33 -17.69
N PRO A 105 -14.22 7.27 -18.50
CA PRO A 105 -13.12 6.33 -18.63
C PRO A 105 -11.89 7.02 -19.24
N HIS A 106 -10.72 6.54 -18.82
CA HIS A 106 -9.44 6.83 -19.44
C HIS A 106 -8.79 5.51 -19.81
N ASN A 107 -8.73 5.22 -21.12
CA ASN A 107 -8.42 3.87 -21.60
C ASN A 107 -9.36 2.84 -20.92
N SER A 108 -8.81 1.83 -20.26
CA SER A 108 -9.57 0.82 -19.51
C SER A 108 -9.63 1.12 -18.01
N HIS A 109 -9.49 2.39 -17.59
CA HIS A 109 -9.38 2.76 -16.17
C HIS A 109 -10.38 3.83 -15.77
N ARG A 110 -10.90 3.76 -14.55
CA ARG A 110 -11.64 4.82 -13.89
C ARG A 110 -10.71 5.52 -12.92
N ILE A 111 -10.24 6.73 -13.27
CA ILE A 111 -9.22 7.47 -12.55
C ILE A 111 -9.77 8.71 -11.82
N PHE A 112 -10.98 8.57 -11.26
CA PHE A 112 -11.68 9.67 -10.60
C PHE A 112 -10.83 10.34 -9.51
N ILE A 113 -10.24 9.54 -8.62
CA ILE A 113 -9.42 10.08 -7.50
C ILE A 113 -8.19 10.80 -8.05
N PHE A 114 -7.57 10.24 -9.09
CA PHE A 114 -6.42 10.88 -9.72
C PHE A 114 -6.81 12.23 -10.36
N ARG A 115 -7.93 12.31 -11.07
CA ARG A 115 -8.39 13.59 -11.65
C ARG A 115 -8.68 14.66 -10.62
N LEU A 116 -9.24 14.29 -9.46
CA LEU A 116 -9.40 15.21 -8.32
C LEU A 116 -8.06 15.71 -7.80
N LEU A 117 -7.07 14.81 -7.70
CA LEU A 117 -5.72 15.17 -7.27
C LEU A 117 -5.01 16.04 -8.31
N SER A 118 -5.15 15.75 -9.61
CA SER A 118 -4.60 16.60 -10.68
C SER A 118 -5.15 18.02 -10.59
N LEU A 119 -6.47 18.18 -10.38
CA LEU A 119 -7.06 19.51 -10.13
C LEU A 119 -6.49 20.17 -8.87
N ALA A 120 -6.34 19.42 -7.78
CA ALA A 120 -5.76 19.97 -6.56
C ALA A 120 -4.29 20.38 -6.77
N HIS A 121 -3.51 19.61 -7.52
CA HIS A 121 -2.12 19.95 -7.87
C HIS A 121 -2.06 21.22 -8.74
N LEU A 122 -2.93 21.32 -9.76
CA LEU A 122 -3.03 22.52 -10.61
C LEU A 122 -3.38 23.76 -9.77
N GLU A 123 -4.34 23.64 -8.87
CA GLU A 123 -4.76 24.74 -7.98
C GLU A 123 -3.62 25.17 -7.03
N LEU A 124 -2.93 24.22 -6.43
CA LEU A 124 -1.82 24.49 -5.51
C LEU A 124 -0.63 25.13 -6.23
N ALA A 125 -0.25 24.60 -7.38
CA ALA A 125 0.92 25.06 -8.13
C ALA A 125 0.61 26.26 -9.02
N GLY A 126 -0.66 26.49 -9.38
CA GLY A 126 -1.05 27.51 -10.37
C GLY A 126 -0.49 27.24 -11.78
N GLU A 127 -0.03 26.01 -12.03
CA GLU A 127 0.54 25.51 -13.27
C GLU A 127 0.65 23.98 -13.23
N TRP A 128 0.92 23.35 -14.36
CA TRP A 128 1.13 21.90 -14.42
C TRP A 128 2.50 21.54 -13.83
N ASN A 129 2.50 20.97 -12.64
CA ASN A 129 3.72 20.64 -11.90
C ASN A 129 3.85 19.13 -11.70
N THR A 130 4.48 18.45 -12.65
CA THR A 130 4.66 17.00 -12.64
C THR A 130 5.48 16.50 -11.43
N ARG A 131 6.44 17.32 -10.94
CA ARG A 131 7.23 16.96 -9.74
C ARG A 131 6.40 16.96 -8.47
N LEU A 132 5.44 17.89 -8.35
CA LEU A 132 4.49 17.88 -7.23
C LEU A 132 3.67 16.57 -7.22
N GLU A 133 3.20 16.14 -8.38
CA GLU A 133 2.45 14.88 -8.53
C GLU A 133 3.31 13.66 -8.15
N MET A 134 4.57 13.61 -8.59
CA MET A 134 5.53 12.55 -8.21
C MET A 134 5.75 12.51 -6.70
N ILE A 135 5.85 13.68 -6.02
CA ILE A 135 5.98 13.78 -4.55
C ILE A 135 4.78 13.15 -3.86
N PHE A 136 3.56 13.45 -4.31
CA PHE A 136 2.35 12.82 -3.74
C PHE A 136 2.35 11.30 -3.91
N GLY A 137 2.79 10.81 -5.07
CA GLY A 137 2.99 9.37 -5.29
C GLY A 137 4.02 8.76 -4.32
N ALA A 138 5.16 9.42 -4.13
CA ALA A 138 6.19 8.99 -3.19
C ALA A 138 5.70 8.96 -1.73
N LEU A 139 4.88 9.93 -1.32
CA LEU A 139 4.27 9.97 0.01
C LEU A 139 3.25 8.85 0.20
N ALA A 140 2.42 8.57 -0.81
CA ALA A 140 1.46 7.47 -0.78
C ALA A 140 2.17 6.11 -0.63
N LEU A 141 3.23 5.86 -1.40
CA LEU A 141 4.04 4.65 -1.28
C LEU A 141 4.73 4.54 0.09
N THR A 142 5.25 5.66 0.60
CA THR A 142 5.87 5.71 1.94
C THR A 142 4.86 5.34 3.03
N ALA A 143 3.63 5.83 2.91
CA ALA A 143 2.54 5.47 3.82
C ALA A 143 2.23 3.97 3.75
N VAL A 144 2.13 3.39 2.54
CA VAL A 144 1.93 1.94 2.35
C VAL A 144 3.05 1.14 3.00
N ALA A 145 4.33 1.47 2.72
CA ALA A 145 5.48 0.75 3.25
C ALA A 145 5.53 0.80 4.79
N THR A 146 5.31 2.00 5.37
CA THR A 146 5.31 2.21 6.81
C THR A 146 4.15 1.45 7.47
N TRP A 147 2.97 1.50 6.89
CA TRP A 147 1.81 0.78 7.40
C TRP A 147 1.99 -0.74 7.30
N LEU A 148 2.52 -1.22 6.18
CA LEU A 148 2.84 -2.64 6.00
C LEU A 148 3.85 -3.13 7.05
N ALA A 149 4.92 -2.36 7.33
CA ALA A 149 5.85 -2.68 8.40
C ALA A 149 5.15 -2.74 9.78
N ALA A 150 4.31 -1.74 10.11
CA ALA A 150 3.55 -1.70 11.35
C ALA A 150 2.56 -2.87 11.49
N LEU A 151 2.00 -3.34 10.37
CA LEU A 151 1.07 -4.47 10.31
C LEU A 151 1.80 -5.80 10.53
N LEU A 152 2.93 -5.99 9.85
CA LEU A 152 3.62 -7.28 9.77
C LEU A 152 4.58 -7.55 10.93
N MET A 153 5.19 -6.50 11.53
CA MET A 153 6.15 -6.68 12.61
C MET A 153 5.62 -7.49 13.82
N PRO A 154 4.36 -7.34 14.26
CA PRO A 154 3.84 -8.14 15.37
C PRO A 154 3.63 -9.63 15.04
N LEU A 155 3.71 -10.02 13.77
CA LEU A 155 3.57 -11.41 13.32
C LEU A 155 4.88 -12.21 13.46
N VAL A 156 5.99 -11.53 13.71
CA VAL A 156 7.32 -12.17 13.88
C VAL A 156 7.84 -11.98 15.29
N ALA A 157 8.77 -12.84 15.69
CA ALA A 157 9.41 -12.74 16.99
C ALA A 157 10.11 -11.38 17.19
N PRO A 158 10.14 -10.82 18.42
CA PRO A 158 10.67 -9.48 18.70
C PRO A 158 12.09 -9.21 18.17
N GLN A 159 12.96 -10.23 18.18
CA GLN A 159 14.32 -10.15 17.65
C GLN A 159 14.35 -9.99 16.11
N CYS A 160 13.32 -10.46 15.41
CA CYS A 160 13.22 -10.39 13.95
C CYS A 160 12.52 -9.12 13.43
N GLN A 161 11.88 -8.35 14.30
CA GLN A 161 11.09 -7.17 13.91
C GLN A 161 11.93 -6.11 13.21
N LEU A 162 13.15 -5.86 13.70
CA LEU A 162 14.05 -4.89 13.07
C LEU A 162 14.48 -5.35 11.69
N LEU A 163 14.82 -6.62 11.52
CA LEU A 163 15.16 -7.21 10.23
C LEU A 163 14.00 -7.04 9.22
N LEU A 164 12.78 -7.35 9.65
CA LEU A 164 11.59 -7.20 8.81
C LEU A 164 11.37 -5.74 8.41
N ALA A 165 11.50 -4.79 9.33
CA ALA A 165 11.35 -3.36 9.05
C ALA A 165 12.44 -2.84 8.10
N CYS A 166 13.70 -3.24 8.30
CA CYS A 166 14.80 -2.93 7.37
C CYS A 166 14.52 -3.50 5.98
N PHE A 167 14.00 -4.74 5.91
CA PHE A 167 13.69 -5.37 4.63
C PHE A 167 12.52 -4.68 3.92
N VAL A 168 11.46 -4.28 4.64
CA VAL A 168 10.38 -3.48 4.06
C VAL A 168 10.93 -2.16 3.49
N ALA A 169 11.72 -1.43 4.28
CA ALA A 169 12.34 -0.19 3.81
C ALA A 169 13.23 -0.44 2.57
N PHE A 170 14.02 -1.51 2.57
CA PHE A 170 14.88 -1.90 1.45
C PHE A 170 14.09 -2.19 0.16
N VAL A 171 13.00 -2.97 0.26
CA VAL A 171 12.14 -3.30 -0.89
C VAL A 171 11.54 -2.05 -1.54
N PHE A 172 11.01 -1.12 -0.72
CA PHE A 172 10.31 0.05 -1.23
C PHE A 172 11.19 1.28 -1.45
N ALA A 173 12.44 1.28 -1.00
CA ALA A 173 13.42 2.33 -1.31
C ALA A 173 13.88 2.29 -2.78
N PHE A 174 14.05 1.11 -3.36
CA PHE A 174 14.45 0.99 -4.76
C PHE A 174 13.34 1.39 -5.73
N PRO A 175 13.65 2.10 -6.82
CA PRO A 175 12.69 2.46 -7.87
C PRO A 175 12.44 1.29 -8.83
N ILE A 176 12.01 0.13 -8.31
CA ILE A 176 11.75 -1.07 -9.12
C ILE A 176 10.67 -0.77 -10.15
N GLY A 177 9.58 -0.12 -9.72
CA GLY A 177 8.56 0.44 -10.59
C GLY A 177 8.87 1.88 -10.98
N TYR A 178 10.01 2.12 -11.63
CA TYR A 178 10.50 3.48 -11.94
C TYR A 178 9.50 4.32 -12.74
N GLU A 179 8.68 3.71 -13.58
CA GLU A 179 7.62 4.41 -14.30
C GLU A 179 6.63 5.08 -13.33
N ASN A 180 6.30 4.43 -12.20
CA ASN A 180 5.43 5.01 -11.17
C ASN A 180 6.13 6.11 -10.36
N ALA A 181 7.45 6.04 -10.24
CA ALA A 181 8.22 7.03 -9.47
C ALA A 181 8.48 8.32 -10.27
N LEU A 182 8.62 8.20 -11.61
CA LEU A 182 9.05 9.27 -12.51
C LEU A 182 7.95 9.77 -13.47
N SER A 183 6.70 9.37 -13.24
CA SER A 183 5.51 9.91 -13.91
C SER A 183 4.46 10.27 -12.87
N GLY A 184 4.06 11.54 -12.82
CA GLY A 184 3.03 12.02 -11.89
C GLY A 184 1.70 11.27 -12.04
N PHE A 185 1.31 10.97 -13.28
CA PHE A 185 0.11 10.20 -13.61
C PHE A 185 0.03 8.84 -12.91
N GLN A 186 1.16 8.18 -12.72
CA GLN A 186 1.21 6.85 -12.11
C GLN A 186 1.06 6.88 -10.57
N SER A 187 0.96 8.05 -9.93
CA SER A 187 0.64 8.17 -8.51
C SER A 187 -0.68 7.48 -8.14
N MET A 188 -1.61 7.35 -9.11
CA MET A 188 -2.85 6.58 -8.98
C MET A 188 -2.64 5.13 -8.54
N VAL A 189 -1.54 4.50 -8.95
CA VAL A 189 -1.19 3.12 -8.56
C VAL A 189 -0.95 3.03 -7.05
N TYR A 190 -0.17 3.96 -6.50
CA TYR A 190 0.14 3.99 -5.06
C TYR A 190 -1.05 4.37 -4.20
N ILE A 191 -1.92 5.24 -4.72
CA ILE A 191 -3.17 5.63 -4.05
C ILE A 191 -4.15 4.45 -4.01
N SER A 192 -4.30 3.74 -5.13
CA SER A 192 -5.11 2.52 -5.19
C SER A 192 -4.57 1.46 -4.22
N LEU A 193 -3.25 1.29 -4.13
CA LEU A 193 -2.59 0.37 -3.21
C LEU A 193 -2.82 0.76 -1.74
N LEU A 194 -2.74 2.06 -1.42
CA LEU A 194 -3.03 2.57 -0.07
C LEU A 194 -4.45 2.24 0.36
N PHE A 195 -5.43 2.49 -0.51
CA PHE A 195 -6.83 2.14 -0.27
C PHE A 195 -7.06 0.63 -0.18
N ALA A 196 -6.35 -0.17 -0.99
CA ALA A 196 -6.41 -1.62 -0.91
C ALA A 196 -5.95 -2.14 0.45
N VAL A 197 -4.80 -1.69 0.94
CA VAL A 197 -4.30 -2.05 2.28
C VAL A 197 -5.29 -1.60 3.36
N ALA A 198 -5.84 -0.38 3.24
CA ALA A 198 -6.85 0.14 4.19
C ALA A 198 -8.09 -0.75 4.24
N ALA A 199 -8.63 -1.13 3.09
CA ALA A 199 -9.80 -2.01 2.99
C ALA A 199 -9.52 -3.38 3.63
N LEU A 200 -8.41 -4.03 3.26
CA LEU A 200 -8.05 -5.36 3.76
C LEU A 200 -7.82 -5.36 5.27
N VAL A 201 -7.15 -4.35 5.82
CA VAL A 201 -6.95 -4.21 7.27
C VAL A 201 -8.28 -3.95 7.99
N ALA A 202 -9.15 -3.14 7.41
CA ALA A 202 -10.47 -2.90 7.98
C ALA A 202 -11.30 -4.18 8.03
N PHE A 203 -11.44 -4.88 6.90
CA PHE A 203 -12.26 -6.09 6.80
C PHE A 203 -11.69 -7.29 7.54
N ALA A 204 -10.38 -7.34 7.76
CA ALA A 204 -9.77 -8.41 8.56
C ALA A 204 -10.36 -8.52 9.97
N THR A 205 -10.79 -7.39 10.56
CA THR A 205 -11.23 -7.31 11.95
C THR A 205 -12.62 -6.68 12.14
N ALA A 206 -13.22 -6.10 11.09
CA ALA A 206 -14.50 -5.40 11.19
C ALA A 206 -15.67 -6.36 11.40
N GLU A 207 -16.57 -6.03 12.30
CA GLU A 207 -17.90 -6.64 12.36
C GLU A 207 -18.78 -6.09 11.22
N ALA A 208 -19.70 -6.92 10.73
CA ALA A 208 -20.63 -6.52 9.68
C ALA A 208 -21.38 -5.22 10.03
N PHE A 209 -21.45 -4.30 9.09
CA PHE A 209 -22.12 -3.00 9.21
C PHE A 209 -21.62 -2.13 10.38
N SER A 210 -20.42 -2.33 10.87
CA SER A 210 -19.74 -1.40 11.78
C SER A 210 -19.18 -0.21 11.00
N LEU A 211 -18.85 0.89 11.69
CA LEU A 211 -18.18 2.04 11.06
C LEU A 211 -16.88 1.63 10.34
N ARG A 212 -16.12 0.70 10.94
CA ARG A 212 -14.90 0.14 10.32
C ARG A 212 -15.21 -0.64 9.05
N TRP A 213 -16.31 -1.40 9.02
CA TRP A 213 -16.78 -2.14 7.85
C TRP A 213 -17.14 -1.18 6.70
N PHE A 214 -17.92 -0.12 6.99
CA PHE A 214 -18.26 0.90 6.00
C PHE A 214 -17.01 1.66 5.50
N GLY A 215 -16.11 2.02 6.42
CA GLY A 215 -14.83 2.63 6.04
C GLY A 215 -13.99 1.72 5.13
N GLY A 216 -13.98 0.41 5.40
CA GLY A 216 -13.35 -0.60 4.55
C GLY A 216 -14.01 -0.69 3.16
N LEU A 217 -15.35 -0.66 3.10
CA LEU A 217 -16.09 -0.69 1.83
C LEU A 217 -15.80 0.56 0.99
N VAL A 218 -15.84 1.75 1.61
CA VAL A 218 -15.46 3.01 0.96
C VAL A 218 -14.03 2.93 0.44
N ALA A 219 -13.07 2.45 1.24
CA ALA A 219 -11.69 2.29 0.80
C ALA A 219 -11.58 1.32 -0.40
N ALA A 220 -12.33 0.21 -0.40
CA ALA A 220 -12.34 -0.73 -1.52
C ALA A 220 -12.87 -0.09 -2.81
N VAL A 221 -13.95 0.70 -2.72
CA VAL A 221 -14.50 1.44 -3.86
C VAL A 221 -13.52 2.53 -4.32
N LEU A 222 -12.90 3.28 -3.41
CA LEU A 222 -11.89 4.30 -3.76
C LEU A 222 -10.65 3.68 -4.43
N SER A 223 -10.27 2.44 -4.08
CA SER A 223 -9.23 1.70 -4.78
C SER A 223 -9.61 1.46 -6.25
N CYS A 224 -10.86 1.05 -6.54
CA CYS A 224 -11.38 0.90 -7.90
C CYS A 224 -11.41 2.24 -8.65
N LEU A 225 -11.85 3.32 -8.01
CA LEU A 225 -11.91 4.66 -8.60
C LEU A 225 -10.55 5.33 -8.77
N SER A 226 -9.48 4.71 -8.29
CA SER A 226 -8.10 5.18 -8.47
C SER A 226 -7.40 4.50 -9.63
N PHE A 227 -7.63 3.19 -9.83
CA PHE A 227 -6.97 2.40 -10.87
C PHE A 227 -7.76 1.12 -11.16
N ALA A 228 -7.86 0.68 -12.41
CA ALA A 228 -8.68 -0.48 -12.79
C ALA A 228 -8.38 -1.75 -11.99
N SER A 229 -7.10 -2.02 -11.68
CA SER A 229 -6.76 -3.18 -10.86
C SER A 229 -7.26 -3.07 -9.40
N GLY A 230 -7.82 -1.94 -8.99
CA GLY A 230 -8.51 -1.76 -7.71
C GLY A 230 -9.69 -2.73 -7.52
N VAL A 231 -10.27 -3.26 -8.59
CA VAL A 231 -11.26 -4.36 -8.54
C VAL A 231 -10.74 -5.56 -7.74
N SER A 232 -9.43 -5.84 -7.80
CA SER A 232 -8.80 -6.87 -6.98
C SER A 232 -9.03 -6.67 -5.48
N THR A 233 -9.21 -5.42 -5.05
CA THR A 233 -9.42 -5.09 -3.63
C THR A 233 -10.77 -5.62 -3.15
N VAL A 234 -11.83 -5.39 -3.90
CA VAL A 234 -13.17 -5.90 -3.55
C VAL A 234 -13.20 -7.43 -3.60
N LEU A 235 -12.56 -8.02 -4.61
CA LEU A 235 -12.42 -9.48 -4.73
C LEU A 235 -11.62 -10.08 -3.56
N ALA A 236 -10.51 -9.45 -3.18
CA ALA A 236 -9.69 -9.91 -2.05
C ALA A 236 -10.41 -9.74 -0.70
N VAL A 237 -11.20 -8.69 -0.53
CA VAL A 237 -12.09 -8.52 0.63
C VAL A 237 -13.12 -9.66 0.68
N GLY A 238 -13.77 -9.96 -0.44
CA GLY A 238 -14.72 -11.09 -0.55
C GLY A 238 -14.04 -12.42 -0.21
N LEU A 239 -12.86 -12.68 -0.75
CA LEU A 239 -12.07 -13.86 -0.44
C LEU A 239 -11.71 -13.94 1.05
N LEU A 240 -11.22 -12.86 1.64
CA LEU A 240 -10.84 -12.80 3.05
C LEU A 240 -12.04 -13.11 3.98
N VAL A 241 -13.16 -12.42 3.76
CA VAL A 241 -14.39 -12.63 4.55
C VAL A 241 -14.93 -14.05 4.33
N GLY A 242 -14.89 -14.56 3.09
CA GLY A 242 -15.26 -15.93 2.76
C GLY A 242 -14.40 -16.97 3.50
N LEU A 243 -13.07 -16.79 3.55
CA LEU A 243 -12.16 -17.65 4.30
C LEU A 243 -12.43 -17.61 5.81
N GLN A 244 -12.69 -16.43 6.39
CA GLN A 244 -13.02 -16.29 7.80
C GLN A 244 -14.35 -16.98 8.15
N LEU A 245 -15.36 -16.93 7.27
CA LEU A 245 -16.62 -17.64 7.42
C LEU A 245 -16.46 -19.16 7.24
N ALA A 246 -15.66 -19.60 6.26
CA ALA A 246 -15.39 -21.01 6.00
C ALA A 246 -14.67 -21.66 7.20
N THR A 247 -13.71 -20.97 7.78
CA THR A 247 -12.94 -21.42 8.97
C THR A 247 -13.70 -21.23 10.28
N ARG A 248 -14.89 -20.61 10.25
CA ARG A 248 -15.73 -20.32 11.43
C ARG A 248 -15.10 -19.35 12.44
N VAL A 249 -14.08 -18.61 12.05
CA VAL A 249 -13.52 -17.52 12.85
C VAL A 249 -14.51 -16.35 12.93
N ARG A 250 -15.24 -16.13 11.85
CA ARG A 250 -16.38 -15.18 11.80
C ARG A 250 -17.68 -15.94 12.04
N LYS A 251 -18.55 -15.37 12.87
CA LYS A 251 -19.85 -15.98 13.19
C LYS A 251 -20.75 -16.01 11.95
N ARG A 252 -21.42 -17.13 11.71
CA ARG A 252 -22.40 -17.28 10.61
C ARG A 252 -23.75 -16.76 11.07
N SER A 253 -24.00 -15.47 10.99
CA SER A 253 -25.28 -14.83 11.31
C SER A 253 -25.94 -14.26 10.06
N GLY A 254 -27.25 -14.01 10.10
CA GLY A 254 -27.94 -13.33 8.99
C GLY A 254 -27.34 -11.96 8.66
N ARG A 255 -26.85 -11.24 9.67
CA ARG A 255 -26.16 -9.96 9.51
C ARG A 255 -24.86 -10.11 8.71
N GLU A 256 -24.05 -11.12 9.01
CA GLU A 256 -22.79 -11.38 8.26
C GLU A 256 -23.09 -11.86 6.84
N LEU A 257 -24.13 -12.68 6.66
CA LEU A 257 -24.54 -13.11 5.32
C LEU A 257 -25.01 -11.90 4.47
N ALA A 258 -25.81 -11.00 5.04
CA ALA A 258 -26.21 -9.77 4.38
C ALA A 258 -24.99 -8.90 4.00
N ALA A 259 -23.98 -8.80 4.88
CA ALA A 259 -22.74 -8.08 4.59
C ALA A 259 -21.95 -8.71 3.43
N VAL A 260 -21.92 -10.04 3.34
CA VAL A 260 -21.32 -10.76 2.20
C VAL A 260 -22.07 -10.46 0.91
N VAL A 261 -23.40 -10.42 0.94
CA VAL A 261 -24.20 -10.06 -0.23
C VAL A 261 -23.86 -8.63 -0.70
N VAL A 262 -23.72 -7.66 0.21
CA VAL A 262 -23.31 -6.30 -0.15
C VAL A 262 -21.92 -6.27 -0.77
N ILE A 263 -20.93 -6.99 -0.20
CA ILE A 263 -19.58 -7.10 -0.77
C ILE A 263 -19.63 -7.72 -2.18
N ALA A 264 -20.37 -8.82 -2.33
CA ALA A 264 -20.54 -9.50 -3.63
C ALA A 264 -21.22 -8.59 -4.65
N SER A 265 -22.28 -7.89 -4.26
CA SER A 265 -22.97 -6.92 -5.13
C SER A 265 -22.03 -5.77 -5.54
N THR A 266 -21.22 -5.26 -4.60
CA THR A 266 -20.19 -4.25 -4.90
C THR A 266 -19.15 -4.80 -5.88
N ALA A 267 -18.69 -6.05 -5.69
CA ALA A 267 -17.75 -6.68 -6.62
C ALA A 267 -18.34 -6.82 -8.02
N VAL A 268 -19.58 -7.32 -8.12
CA VAL A 268 -20.26 -7.45 -9.41
C VAL A 268 -20.44 -6.07 -10.07
N ALA A 269 -20.92 -5.07 -9.31
CA ALA A 269 -21.13 -3.72 -9.84
C ALA A 269 -19.82 -3.10 -10.35
N THR A 270 -18.72 -3.21 -9.60
CA THR A 270 -17.41 -2.67 -10.01
C THR A 270 -16.84 -3.43 -11.21
N ILE A 271 -16.98 -4.75 -11.26
CA ILE A 271 -16.54 -5.55 -12.42
C ILE A 271 -17.33 -5.17 -13.67
N LEU A 272 -18.66 -5.09 -13.59
CA LEU A 272 -19.49 -4.73 -14.74
C LEU A 272 -19.20 -3.30 -15.22
N TRP A 273 -18.94 -2.38 -14.28
CA TRP A 273 -18.60 -1.00 -14.61
C TRP A 273 -17.24 -0.88 -15.29
N GLU A 274 -16.21 -1.58 -14.80
CA GLU A 274 -14.90 -1.61 -15.47
C GLU A 274 -14.94 -2.38 -16.78
N ALA A 275 -15.71 -3.47 -16.85
CA ALA A 275 -15.85 -4.29 -18.05
C ALA A 275 -16.55 -3.55 -19.20
N SER A 276 -17.39 -2.53 -18.92
CA SER A 276 -18.06 -1.73 -19.97
C SER A 276 -17.08 -1.02 -20.92
N ASP A 277 -15.88 -0.71 -20.41
CA ASP A 277 -14.83 0.01 -21.16
C ASP A 277 -13.55 -0.85 -21.30
N ALA A 278 -13.57 -2.09 -20.80
CA ALA A 278 -12.40 -2.96 -20.84
C ALA A 278 -12.11 -3.41 -22.28
N ASN A 279 -10.87 -3.18 -22.69
CA ASN A 279 -10.31 -3.73 -23.89
C ASN A 279 -9.07 -4.58 -23.50
N PRO A 280 -9.27 -5.85 -23.11
CA PRO A 280 -8.17 -6.69 -22.69
C PRO A 280 -7.22 -6.95 -23.86
N LEU A 281 -5.93 -6.69 -23.66
CA LEU A 281 -4.90 -6.91 -24.66
C LEU A 281 -4.48 -8.39 -24.74
N SER A 282 -4.98 -9.24 -23.83
CA SER A 282 -4.58 -10.64 -23.75
C SER A 282 -5.42 -11.54 -24.67
N THR A 283 -4.72 -12.41 -25.38
CA THR A 283 -5.27 -13.64 -25.98
C THR A 283 -5.14 -14.79 -24.96
N PRO A 284 -5.82 -15.93 -25.12
CA PRO A 284 -5.63 -17.08 -24.23
C PRO A 284 -4.17 -17.50 -24.06
N ARG A 285 -3.37 -17.42 -25.12
CA ARG A 285 -1.93 -17.71 -25.10
C ARG A 285 -1.16 -16.68 -24.27
N THR A 286 -1.31 -15.40 -24.59
CA THR A 286 -0.59 -14.33 -23.88
C THR A 286 -1.06 -14.17 -22.44
N PHE A 287 -2.29 -14.58 -22.10
CA PHE A 287 -2.77 -14.69 -20.73
C PHE A 287 -1.97 -15.72 -19.93
N ILE A 288 -1.78 -16.94 -20.48
CA ILE A 288 -0.98 -18.00 -19.83
C ILE A 288 0.48 -17.56 -19.71
N GLU A 289 1.06 -17.00 -20.78
CA GLU A 289 2.42 -16.45 -20.75
C GLU A 289 2.54 -15.38 -19.65
N GLY A 290 1.57 -14.48 -19.53
CA GLY A 290 1.52 -13.47 -18.49
C GLY A 290 1.44 -14.05 -17.08
N LEU A 291 0.58 -15.04 -16.87
CA LEU A 291 0.50 -15.75 -15.58
C LEU A 291 1.87 -16.32 -15.17
N VAL A 292 2.58 -16.96 -16.11
CA VAL A 292 3.91 -17.51 -15.85
C VAL A 292 4.91 -16.40 -15.54
N LEU A 293 4.95 -15.34 -16.36
CA LEU A 293 5.90 -14.25 -16.21
C LEU A 293 5.70 -13.44 -14.92
N PHE A 294 4.46 -13.08 -14.56
CA PHE A 294 4.16 -12.36 -13.31
C PHE A 294 4.40 -13.26 -12.09
N THR A 295 3.99 -14.53 -12.15
CA THR A 295 4.25 -15.51 -11.08
C THR A 295 5.75 -15.72 -10.86
N ALA A 296 6.55 -15.83 -11.92
CA ALA A 296 7.99 -15.97 -11.82
C ALA A 296 8.68 -14.86 -11.03
N ARG A 297 8.12 -13.63 -11.05
CA ARG A 297 8.63 -12.48 -10.28
C ARG A 297 8.43 -12.61 -8.78
N ILE A 298 7.44 -13.38 -8.34
CA ILE A 298 7.06 -13.49 -6.93
C ILE A 298 7.05 -14.95 -6.41
N ILE A 299 7.39 -15.94 -7.24
CA ILE A 299 7.29 -17.35 -6.84
C ILE A 299 8.09 -17.64 -5.57
N LEU A 300 9.31 -17.09 -5.46
CA LEU A 300 10.14 -17.32 -4.28
C LEU A 300 9.47 -16.79 -3.01
N PRO A 301 9.07 -15.51 -2.86
CA PRO A 301 8.40 -15.06 -1.64
C PRO A 301 7.02 -15.69 -1.44
N MET A 302 6.34 -16.14 -2.49
CA MET A 302 5.01 -16.75 -2.36
C MET A 302 5.02 -18.14 -1.74
N ILE A 303 6.10 -18.93 -1.86
CA ILE A 303 6.19 -20.25 -1.24
C ILE A 303 5.96 -20.19 0.29
N PRO A 304 6.74 -19.43 1.08
CA PRO A 304 6.49 -19.31 2.51
C PRO A 304 5.24 -18.51 2.84
N THR A 305 4.80 -17.59 1.96
CA THR A 305 3.53 -16.87 2.13
C THR A 305 2.35 -17.84 2.08
N VAL A 306 2.31 -18.74 1.12
CA VAL A 306 1.26 -19.77 1.01
C VAL A 306 1.26 -20.67 2.25
N TRP A 307 2.45 -21.08 2.72
CA TRP A 307 2.56 -21.83 3.97
C TRP A 307 2.02 -21.02 5.16
N PHE A 308 2.37 -19.73 5.29
CA PHE A 308 1.86 -18.86 6.34
C PHE A 308 0.33 -18.73 6.31
N CYS A 309 -0.23 -18.53 5.11
CA CYS A 309 -1.68 -18.48 4.93
C CYS A 309 -2.34 -19.80 5.33
N TRP A 310 -1.80 -20.93 4.87
CA TRP A 310 -2.28 -22.25 5.26
C TRP A 310 -2.23 -22.47 6.78
N HIS A 311 -1.10 -22.11 7.40
CA HIS A 311 -0.95 -22.19 8.85
C HIS A 311 -2.00 -21.35 9.58
N THR A 312 -2.23 -20.11 9.15
CA THR A 312 -3.25 -19.21 9.71
C THR A 312 -4.66 -19.82 9.57
N LEU A 313 -4.98 -20.41 8.43
CA LEU A 313 -6.28 -21.08 8.20
C LEU A 313 -6.47 -22.31 9.10
N MET A 314 -5.40 -23.05 9.38
CA MET A 314 -5.46 -24.24 10.24
C MET A 314 -5.51 -23.88 11.73
N THR A 315 -4.74 -22.91 12.17
CA THR A 315 -4.69 -22.46 13.58
C THR A 315 -5.87 -21.59 13.97
N ARG A 316 -6.55 -20.96 13.00
CA ARG A 316 -7.74 -20.13 13.19
C ARG A 316 -7.59 -19.12 14.32
N PRO A 317 -6.59 -18.22 14.25
CA PRO A 317 -6.42 -17.22 15.29
C PRO A 317 -7.66 -16.34 15.42
N ALA A 318 -7.79 -15.65 16.54
CA ALA A 318 -8.91 -14.73 16.77
C ALA A 318 -9.06 -13.73 15.61
N ILE A 319 -10.29 -13.28 15.34
CA ILE A 319 -10.57 -12.34 14.26
C ILE A 319 -9.78 -11.01 14.39
N SER A 320 -9.42 -10.65 15.62
CA SER A 320 -8.57 -9.48 15.92
C SER A 320 -7.11 -9.65 15.55
N ASP A 321 -6.68 -10.87 15.20
CA ASP A 321 -5.29 -11.15 14.86
C ASP A 321 -4.92 -10.55 13.48
N ARG A 322 -3.77 -9.90 13.43
CA ARG A 322 -3.25 -9.25 12.22
C ARG A 322 -2.89 -10.24 11.10
N ALA A 323 -2.73 -11.51 11.43
CA ALA A 323 -2.48 -12.57 10.45
C ALA A 323 -3.57 -12.61 9.36
N TRP A 324 -4.83 -12.29 9.70
CA TRP A 324 -5.91 -12.22 8.72
C TRP A 324 -5.71 -11.10 7.69
N ALA A 325 -5.18 -9.95 8.11
CA ALA A 325 -4.86 -8.89 7.16
C ALA A 325 -3.71 -9.32 6.22
N ALA A 326 -2.70 -10.02 6.73
CA ALA A 326 -1.63 -10.59 5.90
C ALA A 326 -2.16 -11.63 4.90
N VAL A 327 -3.12 -12.49 5.31
CA VAL A 327 -3.83 -13.43 4.40
C VAL A 327 -4.60 -12.66 3.32
N GLY A 328 -5.30 -11.58 3.69
CA GLY A 328 -6.01 -10.73 2.74
C GLY A 328 -5.08 -10.09 1.72
N ILE A 329 -3.93 -9.56 2.15
CA ILE A 329 -2.92 -8.95 1.25
C ILE A 329 -2.29 -10.03 0.34
N ALA A 330 -2.03 -11.23 0.85
CA ALA A 330 -1.54 -12.34 0.03
C ALA A 330 -2.56 -12.74 -1.05
N GLY A 331 -3.84 -12.85 -0.69
CA GLY A 331 -4.92 -13.08 -1.65
C GLY A 331 -5.03 -11.97 -2.69
N TRP A 332 -4.88 -10.71 -2.27
CA TRP A 332 -4.86 -9.56 -3.16
C TRP A 332 -3.72 -9.65 -4.19
N VAL A 333 -2.50 -10.00 -3.77
CA VAL A 333 -1.35 -10.18 -4.68
C VAL A 333 -1.63 -11.27 -5.73
N VAL A 334 -2.22 -12.40 -5.32
CA VAL A 334 -2.58 -13.49 -6.26
C VAL A 334 -3.62 -13.00 -7.28
N ILE A 335 -4.65 -12.30 -6.82
CA ILE A 335 -5.68 -11.74 -7.70
C ILE A 335 -5.06 -10.72 -8.66
N GLN A 336 -4.11 -9.88 -8.20
CA GLN A 336 -3.38 -8.95 -9.07
C GLN A 336 -2.64 -9.65 -10.19
N VAL A 337 -1.94 -10.75 -9.93
CA VAL A 337 -1.26 -11.53 -10.98
C VAL A 337 -2.25 -11.97 -12.06
N VAL A 338 -3.42 -12.47 -11.66
CA VAL A 338 -4.47 -12.91 -12.60
C VAL A 338 -5.00 -11.74 -13.42
N LEU A 339 -5.33 -10.62 -12.77
CA LEU A 339 -5.89 -9.44 -13.46
C LEU A 339 -4.86 -8.76 -14.38
N LEU A 340 -3.59 -8.71 -13.98
CA LEU A 340 -2.51 -8.20 -14.83
C LEU A 340 -2.31 -9.09 -16.07
N ALA A 341 -2.28 -10.40 -15.88
CA ALA A 341 -2.19 -11.33 -17.00
C ALA A 341 -3.41 -11.21 -17.95
N TYR A 342 -4.61 -11.04 -17.40
CA TYR A 342 -5.83 -10.82 -18.18
C TYR A 342 -5.80 -9.50 -18.96
N GLY A 343 -5.47 -8.39 -18.28
CA GLY A 343 -5.53 -7.06 -18.89
C GLY A 343 -4.35 -6.76 -19.83
N ARG A 344 -3.17 -7.35 -19.59
CA ARG A 344 -1.90 -6.99 -20.26
C ARG A 344 -1.22 -8.13 -20.99
N GLY A 345 -1.73 -9.35 -20.84
CA GLY A 345 -1.08 -10.54 -21.42
C GLY A 345 0.34 -10.71 -20.88
N ASN A 346 1.29 -10.93 -21.77
CA ASN A 346 2.71 -11.13 -21.46
C ASN A 346 3.53 -9.82 -21.32
N LEU A 347 2.90 -8.65 -21.35
CA LEU A 347 3.55 -7.37 -21.16
C LEU A 347 3.82 -7.09 -19.67
N VAL A 348 5.04 -7.37 -19.22
CA VAL A 348 5.50 -7.10 -17.84
C VAL A 348 6.20 -5.76 -17.79
N ALA A 349 5.44 -4.66 -17.71
CA ALA A 349 6.01 -3.33 -17.55
C ALA A 349 6.44 -3.07 -16.08
N PRO A 350 7.48 -2.27 -15.85
CA PRO A 350 7.98 -1.95 -14.49
C PRO A 350 6.91 -1.39 -13.55
N ARG A 351 5.96 -0.59 -14.04
CA ARG A 351 4.85 -0.02 -13.25
C ARG A 351 3.97 -1.07 -12.55
N TYR A 352 3.91 -2.31 -13.05
CA TYR A 352 3.12 -3.37 -12.43
C TYR A 352 3.85 -4.05 -11.27
N LEU A 353 5.19 -3.94 -11.24
CA LEU A 353 6.00 -4.65 -10.25
C LEU A 353 5.79 -4.11 -8.84
N ASP A 354 5.59 -2.79 -8.66
CA ASP A 354 5.37 -2.20 -7.33
C ASP A 354 4.18 -2.81 -6.57
N MET A 355 3.12 -3.21 -7.28
CA MET A 355 1.97 -3.91 -6.69
C MET A 355 2.34 -5.31 -6.20
N LEU A 356 3.25 -5.98 -6.91
CA LEU A 356 3.68 -7.34 -6.59
C LEU A 356 4.76 -7.37 -5.48
N LEU A 357 5.41 -6.24 -5.20
CA LEU A 357 6.43 -6.13 -4.15
C LEU A 357 5.89 -6.44 -2.75
N LEU A 358 4.59 -6.32 -2.51
CA LEU A 358 3.95 -6.74 -1.25
C LEU A 358 4.21 -8.21 -0.91
N ALA A 359 4.44 -9.06 -1.91
CA ALA A 359 4.78 -10.47 -1.71
C ALA A 359 6.08 -10.67 -0.91
N TYR A 360 7.06 -9.78 -1.08
CA TYR A 360 8.39 -9.95 -0.48
C TYR A 360 8.40 -9.84 1.05
N PRO A 361 7.81 -8.78 1.67
CA PRO A 361 7.64 -8.72 3.11
C PRO A 361 6.79 -9.86 3.68
N LEU A 362 5.72 -10.27 2.97
CA LEU A 362 4.90 -11.42 3.37
C LEU A 362 5.71 -12.72 3.36
N GLY A 363 6.53 -12.93 2.32
CA GLY A 363 7.42 -14.07 2.23
C GLY A 363 8.42 -14.12 3.37
N LEU A 364 9.00 -12.97 3.74
CA LEU A 364 9.90 -12.89 4.89
C LEU A 364 9.17 -13.22 6.20
N VAL A 365 7.94 -12.73 6.41
CA VAL A 365 7.12 -13.11 7.57
C VAL A 365 6.92 -14.63 7.61
N GLY A 366 6.56 -15.24 6.49
CA GLY A 366 6.37 -16.69 6.39
C GLY A 366 7.63 -17.47 6.79
N VAL A 367 8.79 -17.08 6.26
CA VAL A 367 10.09 -17.71 6.59
C VAL A 367 10.45 -17.56 8.06
N LEU A 368 10.32 -16.35 8.60
CA LEU A 368 10.68 -16.09 10.01
C LEU A 368 9.74 -16.82 10.98
N THR A 369 8.46 -16.92 10.64
CA THR A 369 7.48 -17.68 11.43
C THR A 369 7.78 -19.18 11.37
N LEU A 370 8.07 -19.72 10.18
CA LEU A 370 8.46 -21.12 10.00
C LEU A 370 9.75 -21.46 10.76
N ALA A 371 10.74 -20.59 10.66
CA ALA A 371 12.01 -20.74 11.38
C ALA A 371 11.83 -20.76 12.90
N GLY A 372 10.99 -19.85 13.44
CA GLY A 372 10.65 -19.82 14.85
C GLY A 372 10.01 -21.13 15.33
N GLN A 373 9.07 -21.68 14.56
CA GLN A 373 8.43 -22.96 14.88
C GLN A 373 9.40 -24.15 14.77
N ALA A 374 10.26 -24.16 13.75
CA ALA A 374 11.26 -25.20 13.58
C ALA A 374 12.28 -25.20 14.74
N GLN A 375 12.72 -24.01 15.18
CA GLN A 375 13.62 -23.87 16.33
C GLN A 375 12.98 -24.28 17.66
N ALA A 376 11.69 -24.00 17.85
CA ALA A 376 10.96 -24.42 19.05
C ALA A 376 10.83 -25.94 19.14
N ARG A 377 10.70 -26.64 17.98
CA ARG A 377 10.58 -28.10 17.93
C ARG A 377 11.93 -28.81 18.02
N ARG A 378 12.93 -28.32 17.30
CA ARG A 378 14.29 -28.89 17.23
C ARG A 378 15.32 -27.77 17.10
N PRO A 379 15.91 -27.28 18.19
CA PRO A 379 16.98 -26.30 18.13
C PRO A 379 18.16 -26.87 17.32
N GLY A 380 18.47 -26.24 16.19
CA GLY A 380 19.53 -26.76 15.32
C GLY A 380 20.17 -25.68 14.45
N ARG A 381 21.43 -25.92 14.06
CA ARG A 381 22.17 -25.03 13.15
C ARG A 381 21.56 -25.04 11.74
N VAL A 382 21.03 -26.18 11.30
CA VAL A 382 20.47 -26.38 9.95
C VAL A 382 19.30 -25.43 9.68
N ALA A 383 18.32 -25.34 10.60
CA ALA A 383 17.18 -24.45 10.43
C ALA A 383 17.61 -22.99 10.32
N ARG A 384 18.59 -22.56 11.13
CA ARG A 384 19.15 -21.21 11.06
C ARG A 384 19.87 -20.95 9.74
N SER A 385 20.69 -21.90 9.28
CA SER A 385 21.40 -21.79 8.00
C SER A 385 20.44 -21.68 6.82
N LEU A 386 19.41 -22.54 6.76
CA LEU A 386 18.40 -22.50 5.70
C LEU A 386 17.63 -21.17 5.70
N THR A 387 17.25 -20.67 6.89
CA THR A 387 16.60 -19.37 7.01
C THR A 387 17.49 -18.24 6.50
N ALA A 388 18.76 -18.21 6.91
CA ALA A 388 19.72 -17.20 6.47
C ALA A 388 19.94 -17.26 4.94
N THR A 389 20.09 -18.46 4.39
CA THR A 389 20.22 -18.67 2.94
C THR A 389 18.99 -18.16 2.20
N TYR A 390 17.80 -18.46 2.69
CA TYR A 390 16.57 -17.97 2.03
C TYR A 390 16.44 -16.45 2.09
N VAL A 391 16.71 -15.84 3.26
CA VAL A 391 16.73 -14.38 3.41
C VAL A 391 17.76 -13.76 2.48
N PHE A 392 18.94 -14.36 2.35
CA PHE A 392 19.96 -13.92 1.39
C PHE A 392 19.43 -13.89 -0.05
N PHE A 393 18.76 -14.94 -0.49
CA PHE A 393 18.18 -14.98 -1.84
C PHE A 393 17.08 -13.94 -2.03
N LEU A 394 16.20 -13.72 -1.03
CA LEU A 394 15.20 -12.65 -1.09
C LEU A 394 15.86 -11.27 -1.25
N VAL A 395 16.89 -10.98 -0.45
CA VAL A 395 17.63 -9.71 -0.53
C VAL A 395 18.34 -9.57 -1.86
N ALA A 396 19.00 -10.64 -2.34
CA ALA A 396 19.73 -10.65 -3.61
C ALA A 396 18.79 -10.37 -4.81
N ILE A 397 17.60 -10.99 -4.83
CA ILE A 397 16.62 -10.75 -5.90
C ILE A 397 16.11 -9.31 -5.86
N VAL A 398 15.76 -8.79 -4.68
CA VAL A 398 15.31 -7.39 -4.55
C VAL A 398 16.44 -6.42 -4.97
N ALA A 399 17.69 -6.70 -4.58
CA ALA A 399 18.85 -5.90 -5.00
C ALA A 399 19.04 -5.93 -6.54
N ALA A 400 18.91 -7.10 -7.15
CA ALA A 400 19.00 -7.25 -8.60
C ALA A 400 17.87 -6.50 -9.33
N MET A 401 16.62 -6.65 -8.86
CA MET A 401 15.48 -5.88 -9.38
C MET A 401 15.67 -4.36 -9.16
N GLY A 402 16.18 -3.98 -8.00
CA GLY A 402 16.49 -2.60 -7.66
C GLY A 402 17.54 -1.99 -8.59
N ASN A 403 18.61 -2.74 -8.90
CA ASN A 403 19.64 -2.29 -9.84
C ASN A 403 19.04 -2.10 -11.25
N VAL A 404 18.24 -3.04 -11.73
CA VAL A 404 17.50 -2.89 -13.01
C VAL A 404 16.58 -1.66 -12.97
N GLY A 405 15.90 -1.42 -11.85
CA GLY A 405 15.05 -0.26 -11.66
C GLY A 405 15.82 1.06 -11.70
N VAL A 406 17.00 1.14 -11.08
CA VAL A 406 17.88 2.33 -11.15
C VAL A 406 18.35 2.59 -12.58
N LEU A 407 18.82 1.56 -13.28
CA LEU A 407 19.24 1.70 -14.69
C LEU A 407 18.06 2.11 -15.59
N GLY A 408 16.87 1.53 -15.36
CA GLY A 408 15.63 1.93 -16.03
C GLY A 408 15.24 3.37 -15.75
N SER A 409 15.39 3.84 -14.50
CA SER A 409 15.14 5.24 -14.12
C SER A 409 16.03 6.23 -14.88
N ILE A 410 17.31 5.90 -15.04
CA ILE A 410 18.28 6.74 -15.79
C ILE A 410 17.84 6.84 -17.25
N LYS A 411 17.59 5.70 -17.91
CA LYS A 411 17.13 5.67 -19.30
C LYS A 411 15.80 6.40 -19.50
N TRP A 412 14.88 6.25 -18.54
CA TRP A 412 13.60 6.97 -18.55
C TRP A 412 13.81 8.48 -18.48
N SER A 413 14.70 8.94 -17.60
CA SER A 413 15.04 10.37 -17.47
C SER A 413 15.71 10.94 -18.75
N GLU A 414 16.59 10.16 -19.40
CA GLU A 414 17.21 10.54 -20.68
C GLU A 414 16.16 10.69 -21.77
N ALA A 415 15.26 9.72 -21.93
CA ALA A 415 14.17 9.77 -22.91
C ALA A 415 13.20 10.93 -22.62
N ALA A 416 12.88 11.20 -21.35
CA ALA A 416 12.02 12.33 -20.96
C ALA A 416 12.68 13.70 -21.28
N ARG A 417 14.00 13.84 -21.08
CA ARG A 417 14.74 15.06 -21.47
C ARG A 417 14.74 15.25 -22.98
N GLN A 418 14.88 14.18 -23.75
CA GLN A 418 14.80 14.23 -25.20
C GLN A 418 13.40 14.71 -25.65
N GLN A 419 12.34 14.18 -25.07
CA GLN A 419 10.97 14.62 -25.34
C GLN A 419 10.76 16.10 -24.95
N GLU A 420 11.37 16.57 -23.86
CA GLU A 420 11.32 17.99 -23.49
C GLU A 420 11.90 18.88 -24.58
N VAL A 421 13.07 18.52 -25.14
CA VAL A 421 13.71 19.25 -26.24
C VAL A 421 12.80 19.27 -27.47
N GLU A 422 12.20 18.17 -27.82
CA GLU A 422 11.33 18.01 -28.99
C GLU A 422 10.02 18.78 -28.86
N VAL A 423 9.37 18.73 -27.70
CA VAL A 423 8.18 19.55 -27.42
C VAL A 423 8.49 21.04 -27.49
N LYS A 424 9.66 21.49 -26.96
CA LYS A 424 10.12 22.88 -27.11
C LYS A 424 10.30 23.28 -28.56
N ALA A 425 10.94 22.42 -29.37
CA ALA A 425 11.14 22.66 -30.79
C ALA A 425 9.81 22.76 -31.54
N TYR A 426 8.88 21.86 -31.26
CA TYR A 426 7.51 21.93 -31.82
C TYR A 426 6.80 23.23 -31.45
N LEU A 427 6.83 23.63 -30.17
CA LEU A 427 6.18 24.86 -29.71
C LEU A 427 6.77 26.13 -30.35
N ALA A 428 8.05 26.09 -30.76
CA ALA A 428 8.72 27.19 -31.43
C ALA A 428 8.46 27.23 -32.95
N THR A 429 8.31 26.07 -33.61
CA THR A 429 8.26 25.95 -35.07
C THR A 429 6.90 25.54 -35.64
N ASN A 430 6.05 24.90 -34.81
CA ASN A 430 4.83 24.18 -35.20
C ASN A 430 5.11 23.05 -36.21
N ASP A 431 6.35 22.55 -36.31
CA ASP A 431 6.70 21.44 -37.18
C ASP A 431 6.43 20.10 -36.46
N LEU A 432 5.48 19.34 -37.00
CA LEU A 432 5.04 18.05 -36.44
C LEU A 432 6.15 16.99 -36.41
N ASP A 433 7.17 17.15 -37.26
CA ASP A 433 8.29 16.21 -37.31
C ASP A 433 9.10 16.18 -36.01
N HIS A 434 9.06 17.26 -35.23
CA HIS A 434 9.65 17.28 -33.89
C HIS A 434 8.95 16.35 -32.89
N LEU A 435 7.67 16.07 -33.06
CA LEU A 435 6.90 15.19 -32.16
C LEU A 435 6.94 13.72 -32.57
N LYS A 436 7.56 13.37 -33.71
CA LYS A 436 7.68 11.98 -34.16
C LYS A 436 8.82 11.28 -33.42
N PRO A 437 8.67 10.00 -33.03
CA PRO A 437 9.76 9.24 -32.44
C PRO A 437 10.93 9.15 -33.44
N LYS A 438 12.13 9.46 -32.96
CA LYS A 438 13.37 9.32 -33.74
C LYS A 438 13.89 7.91 -33.53
N ASP A 439 13.82 7.12 -34.60
CA ASP A 439 14.45 5.81 -34.86
C ASP A 439 14.59 4.78 -33.72
N GLY A 440 13.93 3.64 -33.90
CA GLY A 440 14.19 2.34 -33.28
C GLY A 440 13.20 1.91 -32.21
N PRO A 441 13.11 0.59 -31.95
CA PRO A 441 12.28 0.03 -30.88
C PRO A 441 12.98 0.17 -29.52
N GLY A 442 12.98 1.36 -28.95
CA GLY A 442 13.59 1.64 -27.63
C GLY A 442 12.57 2.13 -26.60
N LEU A 443 13.04 2.35 -25.38
CA LEU A 443 12.27 2.99 -24.32
C LEU A 443 11.79 4.38 -24.74
N GLU A 444 12.59 5.08 -25.54
CA GLU A 444 12.27 6.37 -26.15
C GLU A 444 10.98 6.32 -26.95
N ALA A 445 10.82 5.33 -27.83
CA ALA A 445 9.59 5.14 -28.59
C ALA A 445 8.36 4.87 -27.72
N GLN A 446 8.54 4.31 -26.53
CA GLN A 446 7.43 4.04 -25.59
C GLN A 446 6.96 5.28 -24.85
N LEU A 447 7.78 6.35 -24.75
CA LEU A 447 7.40 7.61 -24.11
C LEU A 447 6.67 8.57 -25.03
N TYR A 448 6.70 8.32 -26.35
CA TYR A 448 6.02 9.18 -27.31
C TYR A 448 4.51 9.01 -27.25
N PHE A 449 3.85 10.14 -27.12
CA PHE A 449 2.42 10.25 -27.31
C PHE A 449 2.13 10.44 -28.81
N PRO A 450 0.99 9.97 -29.38
CA PRO A 450 0.70 10.13 -30.79
C PRO A 450 0.89 11.59 -31.27
N PRO A 451 1.76 11.86 -32.27
CA PRO A 451 2.19 13.22 -32.62
C PRO A 451 1.03 14.17 -32.95
N GLN A 452 0.04 13.70 -33.72
CA GLN A 452 -1.12 14.49 -34.10
C GLN A 452 -1.97 14.87 -32.89
N GLN A 453 -2.22 13.92 -32.00
CA GLN A 453 -2.99 14.18 -30.77
C GLN A 453 -2.22 15.12 -29.83
N LEU A 454 -0.89 14.96 -29.71
CA LEU A 454 -0.07 15.86 -28.91
C LEU A 454 -0.11 17.28 -29.48
N ALA A 455 -0.02 17.42 -30.82
CA ALA A 455 -0.13 18.71 -31.48
C ALA A 455 -1.49 19.38 -31.22
N GLU A 456 -2.60 18.62 -31.28
CA GLU A 456 -3.93 19.10 -30.93
C GLU A 456 -4.02 19.60 -29.47
N ILE A 457 -3.46 18.84 -28.53
CA ILE A 457 -3.41 19.22 -27.11
C ILE A 457 -2.58 20.49 -26.92
N LEU A 458 -1.42 20.57 -27.57
CA LEU A 458 -0.54 21.73 -27.53
C LEU A 458 -1.07 22.91 -28.33
N ALA A 459 -2.08 22.74 -29.20
CA ALA A 459 -2.78 23.84 -29.85
C ALA A 459 -3.77 24.54 -28.90
N ASP A 460 -4.22 23.88 -27.83
CA ASP A 460 -5.14 24.46 -26.84
C ASP A 460 -4.43 25.57 -26.04
N PRO A 461 -4.87 26.85 -26.12
CA PRO A 461 -4.23 27.97 -25.42
C PRO A 461 -4.31 27.83 -23.90
N ASP A 462 -5.36 27.21 -23.36
CA ASP A 462 -5.53 27.02 -21.92
C ASP A 462 -4.54 25.97 -21.38
N VAL A 463 -4.30 24.90 -22.14
CA VAL A 463 -3.26 23.91 -21.80
C VAL A 463 -1.86 24.53 -21.90
N ARG A 464 -1.59 25.29 -22.98
CA ARG A 464 -0.31 26.00 -23.14
C ARG A 464 -0.03 26.96 -21.98
N ALA A 465 -1.05 27.64 -21.49
CA ALA A 465 -0.91 28.63 -20.43
C ALA A 465 -0.39 28.02 -19.11
N VAL A 466 -0.77 26.76 -18.82
CA VAL A 466 -0.40 26.08 -17.58
C VAL A 466 0.76 25.11 -17.74
N LEU A 467 1.37 25.00 -18.92
CA LEU A 467 2.57 24.16 -19.10
C LEU A 467 3.65 24.55 -18.09
N PRO A 468 4.51 23.61 -17.68
CA PRO A 468 5.67 23.89 -16.83
C PRO A 468 6.51 25.05 -17.34
N PRO A 469 7.08 25.89 -16.46
CA PRO A 469 7.83 27.09 -16.86
C PRO A 469 9.00 26.79 -17.82
N GLU A 470 9.60 25.61 -17.70
CA GLU A 470 10.78 25.21 -18.46
C GLU A 470 10.53 25.15 -19.99
N PHE A 471 9.27 24.97 -20.41
CA PHE A 471 8.92 24.91 -21.84
C PHE A 471 7.61 25.61 -22.20
N ARG A 472 7.06 26.43 -21.30
CA ARG A 472 5.92 27.29 -21.60
C ARG A 472 6.27 28.31 -22.67
N PRO A 473 5.49 28.43 -23.77
CA PRO A 473 5.73 29.43 -24.80
C PRO A 473 5.69 30.87 -24.23
N PRO A 474 6.53 31.78 -24.71
CA PRO A 474 6.56 33.19 -24.22
C PRO A 474 5.23 33.93 -24.33
N GLY A 475 4.38 33.55 -25.29
CA GLY A 475 3.05 34.16 -25.49
C GLY A 475 1.91 33.49 -24.69
N ALA A 476 2.22 32.52 -23.84
CA ALA A 476 1.19 31.83 -23.06
C ALA A 476 0.74 32.71 -21.87
N ASP A 477 -0.56 32.96 -21.75
CA ASP A 477 -1.14 33.82 -20.71
C ASP A 477 -1.46 33.07 -19.44
N ILE A 478 -0.42 32.81 -18.64
CA ILE A 478 -0.56 32.16 -17.32
C ILE A 478 -1.37 33.00 -16.34
N ALA A 479 -1.33 34.34 -16.45
CA ALA A 479 -2.05 35.22 -15.54
C ALA A 479 -3.57 35.07 -15.73
N THR A 480 -4.04 35.07 -16.96
CA THR A 480 -5.45 34.79 -17.28
C THR A 480 -5.85 33.37 -16.87
N ALA A 481 -5.01 32.36 -17.11
CA ALA A 481 -5.30 30.98 -16.68
C ALA A 481 -5.44 30.91 -15.15
N ARG A 482 -4.51 31.50 -14.38
CA ARG A 482 -4.58 31.55 -12.91
C ARG A 482 -5.83 32.27 -12.40
N ASN A 483 -6.24 33.38 -13.04
CA ASN A 483 -7.46 34.09 -12.67
C ASN A 483 -8.75 33.26 -12.83
N ARG A 484 -8.74 32.24 -13.69
CA ARG A 484 -9.85 31.27 -13.86
C ARG A 484 -9.82 30.13 -12.84
N MET A 485 -8.70 29.93 -12.14
CA MET A 485 -8.56 28.95 -11.08
C MET A 485 -9.25 29.42 -9.79
N TRP A 486 -9.65 28.49 -8.97
CA TRP A 486 -10.28 28.74 -7.67
C TRP A 486 -9.36 29.53 -6.74
N LEU A 487 -8.12 29.08 -6.59
CA LEU A 487 -7.10 29.71 -5.75
C LEU A 487 -6.37 30.87 -6.48
N LYS A 488 -6.68 31.13 -7.76
CA LYS A 488 -6.11 32.23 -8.57
C LYS A 488 -4.58 32.30 -8.53
N GLY A 489 -3.92 31.14 -8.37
CA GLY A 489 -2.46 31.05 -8.27
C GLY A 489 -1.84 31.63 -7.00
N SER A 490 -2.66 31.94 -5.98
CA SER A 490 -2.18 32.56 -4.72
C SER A 490 -1.17 31.70 -3.96
N LEU A 491 -1.17 30.38 -4.19
CA LEU A 491 -0.25 29.44 -3.55
C LEU A 491 0.93 29.03 -4.45
N ALA A 492 1.00 29.52 -5.69
CA ALA A 492 1.97 29.06 -6.69
C ALA A 492 3.43 29.18 -6.23
N GLU A 493 3.83 30.36 -5.74
CA GLU A 493 5.21 30.59 -5.27
C GLU A 493 5.53 29.75 -4.03
N GLY A 494 4.59 29.67 -3.07
CA GLY A 494 4.74 28.84 -1.87
C GLY A 494 4.86 27.37 -2.21
N THR A 495 4.07 26.88 -3.18
CA THR A 495 4.10 25.50 -3.64
C THR A 495 5.42 25.20 -4.37
N ALA A 496 5.90 26.09 -5.25
CA ALA A 496 7.19 25.92 -5.94
C ALA A 496 8.34 25.84 -4.93
N ALA A 497 8.36 26.76 -3.93
CA ALA A 497 9.34 26.72 -2.86
C ALA A 497 9.25 25.42 -2.03
N ALA A 498 8.04 24.97 -1.69
CA ALA A 498 7.83 23.73 -0.96
C ALA A 498 8.31 22.52 -1.74
N VAL A 499 8.01 22.41 -3.03
CA VAL A 499 8.50 21.33 -3.92
C VAL A 499 10.02 21.28 -3.90
N HIS A 500 10.69 22.45 -4.07
CA HIS A 500 12.14 22.53 -4.04
C HIS A 500 12.73 22.05 -2.69
N VAL A 501 12.18 22.54 -1.57
CA VAL A 501 12.62 22.14 -0.22
C VAL A 501 12.39 20.63 0.02
N ILE A 502 11.19 20.12 -0.30
CA ILE A 502 10.86 18.71 -0.10
C ILE A 502 11.81 17.81 -0.89
N LEU A 503 12.13 18.14 -2.12
CA LEU A 503 13.07 17.37 -2.93
C LEU A 503 14.50 17.46 -2.39
N SER A 504 14.92 18.63 -1.94
CA SER A 504 16.29 18.85 -1.42
C SER A 504 16.58 18.15 -0.09
N ILE A 505 15.55 17.88 0.74
CA ILE A 505 15.73 17.17 2.01
C ILE A 505 15.81 15.64 1.84
N GLY A 506 15.60 15.10 0.62
CA GLY A 506 15.65 13.66 0.36
C GLY A 506 16.89 12.97 0.94
N PRO A 507 18.14 13.45 0.66
CA PRO A 507 19.35 12.85 1.23
C PRO A 507 19.38 12.88 2.77
N VAL A 508 18.89 13.95 3.39
CA VAL A 508 18.82 14.08 4.85
C VAL A 508 17.84 13.06 5.44
N LEU A 509 16.67 12.90 4.83
CA LEU A 509 15.69 11.89 5.26
C LEU A 509 16.25 10.48 5.15
N LEU A 510 16.92 10.16 4.04
CA LEU A 510 17.54 8.84 3.87
C LEU A 510 18.60 8.58 4.95
N ALA A 511 19.51 9.54 5.16
CA ALA A 511 20.53 9.43 6.19
C ALA A 511 19.94 9.28 7.59
N LEU A 512 18.88 10.05 7.91
CA LEU A 512 18.16 9.95 9.18
C LEU A 512 17.50 8.56 9.34
N GLY A 513 16.84 8.05 8.31
CA GLY A 513 16.20 6.74 8.33
C GLY A 513 17.20 5.62 8.61
N VAL A 514 18.32 5.61 7.89
CA VAL A 514 19.41 4.64 8.09
C VAL A 514 20.02 4.77 9.48
N SER A 515 20.29 5.99 9.95
CA SER A 515 20.83 6.25 11.29
C SER A 515 19.89 5.77 12.39
N LEU A 516 18.59 5.94 12.25
CA LEU A 516 17.58 5.43 13.19
C LEU A 516 17.59 3.90 13.27
N PHE A 517 17.77 3.19 12.15
CA PHE A 517 17.91 1.73 12.16
C PHE A 517 19.12 1.30 12.95
N PHE A 518 20.29 1.93 12.74
CA PHE A 518 21.50 1.64 13.51
C PHE A 518 21.35 1.98 15.01
N ALA A 519 20.73 3.12 15.34
CA ALA A 519 20.50 3.50 16.73
C ALA A 519 19.58 2.51 17.47
N VAL A 520 18.53 2.01 16.80
CA VAL A 520 17.65 0.99 17.37
C VAL A 520 18.39 -0.34 17.52
N ALA A 521 19.22 -0.74 16.54
CA ALA A 521 20.03 -1.94 16.61
C ALA A 521 21.01 -1.89 17.80
N ALA A 522 21.75 -0.79 17.94
CA ALA A 522 22.71 -0.59 19.04
C ALA A 522 22.03 -0.64 20.41
N ARG A 523 20.89 0.03 20.59
CA ARG A 523 20.13 -0.02 21.84
C ARG A 523 19.66 -1.43 22.19
N ARG A 524 19.24 -2.23 21.21
CA ARG A 524 18.82 -3.62 21.44
C ARG A 524 20.00 -4.51 21.83
N SER A 525 21.18 -4.30 21.24
CA SER A 525 22.40 -5.04 21.59
C SER A 525 22.86 -4.73 23.02
N LEU A 526 22.85 -3.46 23.44
CA LEU A 526 23.21 -3.05 24.80
C LEU A 526 22.25 -3.65 25.84
N ALA A 527 20.93 -3.57 25.61
CA ALA A 527 19.93 -4.15 26.49
C ALA A 527 20.00 -5.69 26.55
N GLY A 528 20.49 -6.35 25.50
CA GLY A 528 20.80 -7.78 25.51
C GLY A 528 22.00 -8.09 26.39
N ALA A 529 23.11 -7.37 26.24
CA ALA A 529 24.33 -7.55 27.01
C ALA A 529 24.12 -7.31 28.53
N GLU A 530 23.33 -6.30 28.91
CA GLU A 530 22.95 -6.03 30.30
C GLU A 530 22.16 -7.20 30.91
N ARG A 531 21.20 -7.78 30.18
CA ARG A 531 20.45 -8.95 30.66
C ARG A 531 21.33 -10.17 30.87
N ASP A 532 22.23 -10.44 29.93
CA ASP A 532 23.16 -11.55 30.01
C ASP A 532 24.14 -11.36 31.19
N ALA A 533 24.60 -10.13 31.44
CA ALA A 533 25.44 -9.81 32.59
C ALA A 533 24.70 -10.01 33.91
N VAL A 534 23.42 -9.62 34.03
CA VAL A 534 22.61 -9.83 35.24
C VAL A 534 22.33 -11.32 35.46
N VAL A 535 22.06 -12.10 34.41
CA VAL A 535 21.85 -13.56 34.53
C VAL A 535 23.13 -14.28 34.96
N ASN A 536 24.29 -13.85 34.46
CA ASN A 536 25.58 -14.46 34.82
C ASN A 536 26.13 -13.98 36.17
N ALA A 537 25.60 -12.91 36.76
CA ALA A 537 25.96 -12.38 38.09
C ALA A 537 25.00 -12.86 39.21
N GLY A 538 24.08 -13.78 38.90
CA GLY A 538 23.16 -14.39 39.88
C GLY A 538 23.89 -15.14 40.97
N PRO A 539 23.26 -15.30 42.18
CA PRO A 539 23.92 -15.62 43.45
C PRO A 539 24.62 -16.95 43.47
#